data_18eb6a63e692058f306618cd47cd22b9
#
_entry.id   18eb6a63e692058f306618cd47cd22b9
#
_cell.length_a   1.000
_cell.length_b   1.000
_cell.length_c   1.000
_cell.angle_alpha   90.00
_cell.angle_beta   90.00
_cell.angle_gamma   90.00
#
_symmetry.space_group_name_H-M   'P 1'
#
loop_
_entity.id
_entity.type
_entity.pdbx_description
1 polymer ?
#
loop_
_entity_poly.entity_id
_entity_poly.type
_entity_poly.pdbx_seq_one_letter_code
_entity_poly.pdbx_strand_id
1 'polypeptide(L)'
;MSKCKTVTLRKRKIKNGTQYSLCLDYYPGYRDNVTMRVITREALGIYIFAKPANQQERDFNARMMKKAVILRNQRYEAIFNENNGFFDKTKMKGDFLAYFKGLADRKNIKWQHVYKHFQRFVNGKCTFEEVDVDLCRKFMEYLLDAPQSIHTNQKLHINSAAGYWSTFRAVLHTAYRDRKIKEN
;
A
#
# COMPACT_ATOMS: atom_id res chain seq x y z
N MET A 1 0.63 19.52 1.15
CA MET A 1 1.14 19.09 2.47
C MET A 1 2.64 18.93 2.44
N SER A 2 3.32 19.29 3.53
CA SER A 2 4.78 19.10 3.63
C SER A 2 5.11 17.62 3.74
N LYS A 3 6.03 17.12 2.88
CA LYS A 3 6.46 15.72 2.90
C LYS A 3 7.43 15.50 4.05
N CYS A 4 7.34 14.35 4.76
CA CYS A 4 8.27 13.97 5.80
C CYS A 4 9.71 13.93 5.25
N LYS A 5 10.62 14.64 5.92
CA LYS A 5 12.02 14.79 5.49
C LYS A 5 12.98 13.95 6.34
N THR A 6 12.65 13.75 7.62
CA THR A 6 13.54 13.08 8.55
C THR A 6 12.80 12.11 9.46
N VAL A 7 13.45 10.99 9.76
CA VAL A 7 13.01 10.01 10.75
C VAL A 7 14.12 9.87 11.78
N THR A 8 13.87 10.30 13.00
CA THR A 8 14.87 10.36 14.06
C THR A 8 14.53 9.35 15.17
N LEU A 9 15.52 8.52 15.54
CA LEU A 9 15.40 7.61 16.69
C LEU A 9 15.58 8.40 17.98
N ARG A 10 14.60 8.34 18.89
CA ARG A 10 14.59 9.02 20.18
C ARG A 10 14.46 8.05 21.34
N LYS A 11 15.03 8.44 22.48
CA LYS A 11 14.93 7.73 23.77
C LYS A 11 14.00 8.52 24.69
N ARG A 12 12.98 7.88 25.21
CA ARG A 12 12.04 8.47 26.18
C ARG A 12 12.19 7.76 27.53
N LYS A 13 12.46 8.49 28.59
CA LYS A 13 12.53 7.94 29.97
C LYS A 13 11.17 7.35 30.38
N ILE A 14 11.18 6.17 30.93
CA ILE A 14 10.03 5.46 31.50
C ILE A 14 10.43 4.79 32.83
N LYS A 15 9.47 4.27 33.58
CA LYS A 15 9.68 3.58 34.87
C LYS A 15 10.60 4.40 35.81
N ASN A 16 10.20 5.61 36.11
CA ASN A 16 10.97 6.52 37.00
C ASN A 16 12.43 6.72 36.56
N GLY A 17 12.70 6.64 35.27
CA GLY A 17 14.04 6.87 34.72
C GLY A 17 14.98 5.66 34.69
N THR A 18 14.51 4.48 35.09
CA THR A 18 15.34 3.25 35.08
C THR A 18 15.47 2.62 33.69
N GLN A 19 14.52 2.94 32.78
CA GLN A 19 14.51 2.45 31.42
C GLN A 19 14.21 3.58 30.42
N TYR A 20 14.62 3.36 29.16
CA TYR A 20 14.19 4.14 28.03
C TYR A 20 13.29 3.31 27.10
N SER A 21 12.19 3.90 26.65
CA SER A 21 11.45 3.43 25.48
C SER A 21 12.02 4.08 24.22
N LEU A 22 12.22 3.30 23.17
CA LEU A 22 12.67 3.80 21.89
C LEU A 22 11.48 4.15 21.01
N CYS A 23 11.51 5.33 20.38
CA CYS A 23 10.49 5.82 19.47
C CYS A 23 11.12 6.50 18.25
N LEU A 24 10.35 6.61 17.18
CA LEU A 24 10.70 7.37 15.99
C LEU A 24 9.93 8.68 16.00
N ASP A 25 10.62 9.80 15.80
CA ASP A 25 10.03 11.11 15.54
C ASP A 25 10.13 11.41 14.04
N TYR A 26 9.01 11.84 13.44
CA TYR A 26 8.87 12.18 12.04
C TYR A 26 8.76 13.69 11.87
N TYR A 27 9.61 14.29 11.02
CA TYR A 27 9.54 15.73 10.79
C TYR A 27 9.63 16.09 9.30
N PRO A 28 8.71 16.92 8.80
CA PRO A 28 7.37 17.11 9.35
C PRO A 28 6.64 15.75 9.42
N GLY A 29 5.59 15.65 10.23
CA GLY A 29 4.80 14.42 10.30
C GLY A 29 4.33 13.96 8.92
N TYR A 30 4.11 12.67 8.77
CA TYR A 30 3.52 12.10 7.55
C TYR A 30 2.07 11.69 7.77
N ARG A 31 1.27 11.73 6.71
CA ARG A 31 -0.11 11.23 6.76
C ARG A 31 -0.11 9.73 6.44
N ASP A 32 -0.62 8.94 7.36
CA ASP A 32 -0.84 7.51 7.13
C ASP A 32 -2.01 7.31 6.17
N ASN A 33 -1.76 6.60 5.07
CA ASN A 33 -2.73 6.41 3.98
C ASN A 33 -3.92 5.51 4.36
N VAL A 34 -3.79 4.72 5.44
CA VAL A 34 -4.87 3.85 5.92
C VAL A 34 -5.79 4.58 6.89
N THR A 35 -5.20 5.20 7.92
CA THR A 35 -5.95 5.89 8.96
C THR A 35 -6.23 7.35 8.65
N MET A 36 -5.60 7.91 7.64
CA MET A 36 -5.62 9.33 7.23
C MET A 36 -5.14 10.29 8.33
N ARG A 37 -4.54 9.79 9.41
CA ARG A 37 -4.02 10.58 10.51
C ARG A 37 -2.59 11.05 10.24
N VAL A 38 -2.25 12.21 10.78
CA VAL A 38 -0.88 12.72 10.77
C VAL A 38 -0.11 12.05 11.90
N ILE A 39 0.92 11.31 11.54
CA ILE A 39 1.82 10.64 12.48
C ILE A 39 3.08 11.50 12.62
N THR A 40 3.35 11.95 13.83
CA THR A 40 4.58 12.68 14.20
C THR A 40 5.52 11.83 15.03
N ARG A 41 4.98 10.77 15.64
CA ARG A 41 5.75 9.84 16.50
C ARG A 41 5.20 8.43 16.46
N GLU A 42 6.10 7.44 16.46
CA GLU A 42 5.81 6.01 16.53
C GLU A 42 6.61 5.37 17.67
N ALA A 43 5.95 4.66 18.59
CA ALA A 43 6.63 3.85 19.61
C ALA A 43 7.05 2.51 18.99
N LEU A 44 8.33 2.12 19.16
CA LEU A 44 8.86 0.88 18.59
C LEU A 44 8.57 -0.36 19.45
N GLY A 45 8.06 -0.20 20.68
CA GLY A 45 7.92 -1.29 21.63
C GLY A 45 9.25 -1.87 22.12
N ILE A 46 10.36 -1.17 21.88
CA ILE A 46 11.72 -1.57 22.29
C ILE A 46 12.13 -0.76 23.50
N TYR A 47 12.66 -1.46 24.51
CA TYR A 47 13.10 -0.86 25.77
C TYR A 47 14.58 -1.16 26.00
N ILE A 48 15.29 -0.24 26.65
CA ILE A 48 16.69 -0.38 27.04
C ILE A 48 16.89 0.12 28.47
N PHE A 49 17.88 -0.42 29.17
CA PHE A 49 18.26 0.03 30.49
C PHE A 49 18.88 1.44 30.44
N ALA A 50 18.47 2.33 31.33
CA ALA A 50 19.02 3.70 31.37
C ALA A 50 20.46 3.69 31.90
N LYS A 51 20.73 2.85 32.90
CA LYS A 51 22.06 2.63 33.50
C LYS A 51 22.30 1.13 33.59
N PRO A 52 22.92 0.51 32.58
CA PRO A 52 23.20 -0.94 32.61
C PRO A 52 24.20 -1.25 33.70
N ALA A 53 23.87 -2.15 34.61
CA ALA A 53 24.68 -2.51 35.77
C ALA A 53 25.79 -3.52 35.44
N ASN A 54 25.57 -4.36 34.44
CA ASN A 54 26.48 -5.45 34.08
C ASN A 54 26.70 -5.55 32.56
N GLN A 55 27.62 -6.45 32.16
CA GLN A 55 27.92 -6.62 30.73
C GLN A 55 26.72 -7.17 29.93
N GLN A 56 25.94 -8.06 30.52
CA GLN A 56 24.77 -8.63 29.85
C GLN A 56 23.74 -7.56 29.49
N GLU A 57 23.48 -6.59 30.38
CA GLU A 57 22.59 -5.47 30.13
C GLU A 57 23.15 -4.50 29.08
N ARG A 58 24.48 -4.29 29.05
CA ARG A 58 25.14 -3.51 27.99
C ARG A 58 24.98 -4.18 26.63
N ASP A 59 25.21 -5.48 26.56
CA ASP A 59 25.03 -6.25 25.32
C ASP A 59 23.58 -6.30 24.86
N PHE A 60 22.65 -6.43 25.80
CA PHE A 60 21.22 -6.31 25.53
C PHE A 60 20.88 -4.94 24.92
N ASN A 61 21.31 -3.85 25.55
CA ASN A 61 21.11 -2.50 25.06
C ASN A 61 21.68 -2.32 23.64
N ALA A 62 22.89 -2.83 23.39
CA ALA A 62 23.52 -2.75 22.08
C ALA A 62 22.70 -3.48 20.99
N ARG A 63 22.21 -4.69 21.29
CA ARG A 63 21.34 -5.45 20.37
C ARG A 63 20.02 -4.72 20.11
N MET A 64 19.38 -4.18 21.14
CA MET A 64 18.11 -3.44 21.01
C MET A 64 18.29 -2.15 20.22
N MET A 65 19.40 -1.44 20.42
CA MET A 65 19.74 -0.25 19.63
C MET A 65 19.97 -0.58 18.16
N LYS A 66 20.72 -1.66 17.84
CA LYS A 66 20.88 -2.12 16.44
C LYS A 66 19.52 -2.41 15.79
N LYS A 67 18.64 -3.13 16.49
CA LYS A 67 17.27 -3.42 16.00
C LYS A 67 16.48 -2.14 15.74
N ALA A 68 16.54 -1.17 16.65
CA ALA A 68 15.84 0.10 16.49
C ALA A 68 16.37 0.93 15.30
N VAL A 69 17.68 0.91 15.05
CA VAL A 69 18.31 1.57 13.90
C VAL A 69 17.84 0.92 12.59
N ILE A 70 17.76 -0.40 12.52
CA ILE A 70 17.24 -1.12 11.34
C ILE A 70 15.79 -0.70 11.07
N LEU A 71 14.94 -0.69 12.11
CA LEU A 71 13.55 -0.26 11.96
C LEU A 71 13.43 1.20 11.51
N ARG A 72 14.26 2.11 12.07
CA ARG A 72 14.33 3.51 11.64
C ARG A 72 14.66 3.62 10.15
N ASN A 73 15.67 2.86 9.68
CA ASN A 73 16.08 2.88 8.27
C ASN A 73 14.95 2.37 7.36
N GLN A 74 14.31 1.26 7.73
CA GLN A 74 13.17 0.71 6.99
C GLN A 74 12.01 1.72 6.89
N ARG A 75 11.69 2.44 7.98
CA ARG A 75 10.67 3.48 7.97
C ARG A 75 11.06 4.68 7.11
N TYR A 76 12.32 5.11 7.22
CA TYR A 76 12.85 6.19 6.39
C TYR A 76 12.76 5.85 4.90
N GLU A 77 13.24 4.67 4.50
CA GLU A 77 13.17 4.21 3.10
C GLU A 77 11.73 4.10 2.60
N ALA A 78 10.81 3.54 3.41
CA ALA A 78 9.41 3.45 3.03
C ALA A 78 8.80 4.83 2.74
N ILE A 79 9.03 5.82 3.62
CA ILE A 79 8.54 7.19 3.47
C ILE A 79 9.26 7.90 2.31
N PHE A 80 10.57 7.70 2.18
CA PHE A 80 11.36 8.29 1.10
C PHE A 80 10.89 7.76 -0.27
N ASN A 81 10.70 6.46 -0.39
CA ASN A 81 10.22 5.82 -1.61
C ASN A 81 8.81 6.29 -1.96
N GLU A 82 7.92 6.40 -0.98
CA GLU A 82 6.57 6.94 -1.16
C GLU A 82 6.61 8.41 -1.63
N ASN A 83 7.45 9.24 -1.00
CA ASN A 83 7.57 10.65 -1.33
C ASN A 83 8.16 10.92 -2.73
N ASN A 84 9.00 10.02 -3.24
CA ASN A 84 9.68 10.15 -4.51
C ASN A 84 9.11 9.24 -5.61
N GLY A 85 8.00 8.55 -5.33
CA GLY A 85 7.37 7.65 -6.31
C GLY A 85 8.20 6.39 -6.62
N PHE A 86 9.16 6.04 -5.76
CA PHE A 86 9.88 4.77 -5.87
C PHE A 86 9.01 3.64 -5.36
N PHE A 87 8.43 2.89 -6.26
CA PHE A 87 7.69 1.68 -5.95
C PHE A 87 8.61 0.46 -5.95
N ASP A 88 8.28 -0.50 -5.11
CA ASP A 88 8.95 -1.80 -5.13
C ASP A 88 8.64 -2.49 -6.47
N LYS A 89 9.64 -2.52 -7.35
CA LYS A 89 9.52 -3.14 -8.68
C LYS A 89 9.12 -4.62 -8.63
N THR A 90 9.43 -5.32 -7.53
CA THR A 90 9.04 -6.72 -7.37
C THR A 90 7.53 -6.87 -7.16
N LYS A 91 6.90 -5.93 -6.44
CA LYS A 91 5.44 -5.90 -6.26
C LYS A 91 4.70 -5.54 -7.54
N MET A 92 5.30 -4.72 -8.40
CA MET A 92 4.69 -4.31 -9.67
C MET A 92 4.66 -5.44 -10.71
N LYS A 93 5.58 -6.41 -10.62
CA LYS A 93 5.57 -7.62 -11.47
C LYS A 93 4.52 -8.66 -11.03
N GLY A 94 3.83 -8.43 -9.93
CA GLY A 94 2.77 -9.30 -9.44
C GLY A 94 1.57 -9.36 -10.40
N ASP A 95 0.81 -10.44 -10.34
CA ASP A 95 -0.37 -10.67 -11.16
C ASP A 95 -1.56 -9.82 -10.67
N PHE A 96 -1.94 -8.82 -11.48
CA PHE A 96 -3.10 -7.97 -11.22
C PHE A 96 -4.42 -8.72 -11.38
N LEU A 97 -4.51 -9.68 -12.34
CA LEU A 97 -5.73 -10.46 -12.52
C LEU A 97 -6.01 -11.36 -11.33
N ALA A 98 -5.00 -12.04 -10.80
CA ALA A 98 -5.15 -12.85 -9.59
C ALA A 98 -5.59 -11.99 -8.38
N TYR A 99 -5.03 -10.78 -8.25
CA TYR A 99 -5.42 -9.82 -7.23
C TYR A 99 -6.88 -9.38 -7.41
N PHE A 100 -7.28 -8.99 -8.62
CA PHE A 100 -8.64 -8.56 -8.93
C PHE A 100 -9.63 -9.68 -8.67
N LYS A 101 -9.32 -10.93 -9.09
CA LYS A 101 -10.13 -12.11 -8.79
C LYS A 101 -10.36 -12.27 -7.30
N GLY A 102 -9.30 -12.21 -6.50
CA GLY A 102 -9.41 -12.33 -5.04
C GLY A 102 -10.27 -11.24 -4.39
N LEU A 103 -10.34 -10.04 -4.97
CA LEU A 103 -11.29 -9.00 -4.56
C LEU A 103 -12.71 -9.33 -5.02
N ALA A 104 -12.90 -9.76 -6.26
CA ALA A 104 -14.21 -10.07 -6.83
C ALA A 104 -14.90 -11.24 -6.12
N ASP A 105 -14.15 -12.26 -5.71
CA ASP A 105 -14.66 -13.44 -4.99
C ASP A 105 -15.22 -13.09 -3.59
N ARG A 106 -14.78 -11.97 -3.01
CA ARG A 106 -15.23 -11.46 -1.70
C ARG A 106 -16.38 -10.44 -1.80
N LYS A 107 -16.79 -10.10 -3.01
CA LYS A 107 -17.80 -9.07 -3.31
C LYS A 107 -19.00 -9.68 -4.02
N ASN A 108 -19.93 -8.81 -4.44
CA ASN A 108 -21.15 -9.23 -5.14
C ASN A 108 -20.88 -9.64 -6.61
N ILE A 109 -21.89 -10.23 -7.23
CA ILE A 109 -21.83 -10.72 -8.62
C ILE A 109 -21.38 -9.67 -9.64
N LYS A 110 -21.65 -8.38 -9.40
CA LYS A 110 -21.22 -7.29 -10.28
C LYS A 110 -19.70 -7.24 -10.41
N TRP A 111 -18.96 -7.45 -9.31
CA TRP A 111 -17.49 -7.47 -9.32
C TRP A 111 -16.95 -8.64 -10.16
N GLN A 112 -17.63 -9.79 -10.10
CA GLN A 112 -17.26 -10.95 -10.92
C GLN A 112 -17.51 -10.69 -12.41
N HIS A 113 -18.61 -9.99 -12.76
CA HIS A 113 -18.85 -9.59 -14.13
C HIS A 113 -17.78 -8.64 -14.65
N VAL A 114 -17.39 -7.62 -13.86
CA VAL A 114 -16.34 -6.68 -14.24
C VAL A 114 -15.00 -7.39 -14.38
N TYR A 115 -14.69 -8.32 -13.46
CA TYR A 115 -13.48 -9.15 -13.58
C TYR A 115 -13.46 -9.94 -14.90
N LYS A 116 -14.55 -10.60 -15.28
CA LYS A 116 -14.65 -11.36 -16.54
C LYS A 116 -14.45 -10.46 -17.76
N HIS A 117 -15.02 -9.25 -17.76
CA HIS A 117 -14.81 -8.29 -18.85
C HIS A 117 -13.35 -7.85 -18.91
N PHE A 118 -12.74 -7.52 -17.77
CA PHE A 118 -11.34 -7.13 -17.74
C PHE A 118 -10.41 -8.27 -18.17
N GLN A 119 -10.66 -9.49 -17.70
CA GLN A 119 -9.89 -10.68 -18.09
C GLN A 119 -9.92 -10.92 -19.61
N ARG A 120 -11.08 -10.72 -20.26
CA ARG A 120 -11.18 -10.82 -21.72
C ARG A 120 -10.41 -9.71 -22.41
N PHE A 121 -10.57 -8.48 -21.94
CA PHE A 121 -9.91 -7.31 -22.50
C PHE A 121 -8.38 -7.45 -22.50
N VAL A 122 -7.80 -8.00 -21.45
CA VAL A 122 -6.34 -8.21 -21.33
C VAL A 122 -5.88 -9.61 -21.77
N ASN A 123 -6.73 -10.40 -22.45
CA ASN A 123 -6.43 -11.75 -22.91
C ASN A 123 -5.89 -12.68 -21.81
N GLY A 124 -6.41 -12.57 -20.61
CA GLY A 124 -6.11 -13.46 -19.48
C GLY A 124 -4.78 -13.21 -18.76
N LYS A 125 -4.04 -12.16 -19.09
CA LYS A 125 -2.78 -11.80 -18.40
C LYS A 125 -2.69 -10.30 -18.19
N CYS A 126 -2.35 -9.88 -16.98
CA CYS A 126 -2.06 -8.47 -16.68
C CYS A 126 -1.27 -8.38 -15.37
N THR A 127 -0.14 -7.73 -15.39
CA THR A 127 0.67 -7.39 -14.21
C THR A 127 0.27 -6.02 -13.66
N PHE A 128 0.67 -5.70 -12.41
CA PHE A 128 0.44 -4.35 -11.87
C PHE A 128 1.20 -3.27 -12.64
N GLU A 129 2.33 -3.61 -13.27
CA GLU A 129 3.14 -2.68 -14.07
C GLU A 129 2.41 -2.25 -15.34
N GLU A 130 1.59 -3.13 -15.91
CA GLU A 130 0.80 -2.87 -17.13
C GLU A 130 -0.47 -2.05 -16.84
N VAL A 131 -0.86 -1.94 -15.57
CA VAL A 131 -2.04 -1.13 -15.18
C VAL A 131 -1.64 0.34 -15.12
N ASP A 132 -1.66 0.99 -16.26
CA ASP A 132 -1.42 2.42 -16.44
C ASP A 132 -2.70 3.17 -16.87
N VAL A 133 -2.59 4.47 -17.02
CA VAL A 133 -3.70 5.34 -17.44
C VAL A 133 -4.21 4.96 -18.83
N ASP A 134 -3.32 4.54 -19.70
CA ASP A 134 -3.64 4.20 -21.09
C ASP A 134 -4.44 2.91 -21.18
N LEU A 135 -4.03 1.86 -20.45
CA LEU A 135 -4.79 0.62 -20.31
C LEU A 135 -6.18 0.89 -19.71
N CYS A 136 -6.24 1.72 -18.68
CA CYS A 136 -7.50 2.08 -18.04
C CYS A 136 -8.47 2.78 -18.99
N ARG A 137 -7.96 3.71 -19.81
CA ARG A 137 -8.75 4.41 -20.84
C ARG A 137 -9.27 3.43 -21.88
N LYS A 138 -8.41 2.57 -22.43
CA LYS A 138 -8.79 1.53 -23.40
C LYS A 138 -9.82 0.56 -22.84
N PHE A 139 -9.73 0.21 -21.55
CA PHE A 139 -10.74 -0.63 -20.92
C PHE A 139 -12.09 0.08 -20.77
N MET A 140 -12.08 1.38 -20.47
CA MET A 140 -13.33 2.17 -20.45
C MET A 140 -13.99 2.19 -21.83
N GLU A 141 -13.21 2.41 -22.90
CA GLU A 141 -13.70 2.37 -24.30
C GLU A 141 -14.22 0.97 -24.66
N TYR A 142 -13.48 -0.08 -24.30
CA TYR A 142 -13.93 -1.46 -24.48
C TYR A 142 -15.30 -1.72 -23.83
N LEU A 143 -15.57 -1.20 -22.63
CA LEU A 143 -16.84 -1.41 -21.94
C LEU A 143 -18.04 -0.79 -22.68
N LEU A 144 -17.83 0.26 -23.47
CA LEU A 144 -18.89 0.87 -24.28
C LEU A 144 -19.34 -0.01 -25.46
N ASP A 145 -18.43 -0.84 -25.97
CA ASP A 145 -18.68 -1.75 -27.08
C ASP A 145 -18.73 -3.24 -26.65
N ALA A 146 -18.51 -3.52 -25.37
CA ALA A 146 -18.46 -4.88 -24.86
C ALA A 146 -19.81 -5.60 -25.00
N PRO A 147 -19.82 -6.90 -25.30
CA PRO A 147 -21.04 -7.71 -25.33
C PRO A 147 -21.59 -7.89 -23.91
N GLN A 148 -22.91 -7.82 -23.76
CA GLN A 148 -23.59 -8.02 -22.48
C GLN A 148 -23.31 -9.40 -21.89
N SER A 149 -23.19 -10.43 -22.74
CA SER A 149 -22.90 -11.82 -22.36
C SER A 149 -22.09 -12.51 -23.47
N ILE A 150 -21.48 -13.66 -23.14
CA ILE A 150 -20.77 -14.52 -24.12
C ILE A 150 -21.73 -15.04 -25.21
N HIS A 151 -23.01 -15.14 -24.89
CA HIS A 151 -24.02 -15.79 -25.72
C HIS A 151 -24.91 -14.80 -26.48
N THR A 152 -24.71 -13.49 -26.32
CA THR A 152 -25.51 -12.47 -26.97
C THR A 152 -24.66 -11.46 -27.71
N ASN A 153 -25.06 -11.07 -28.92
CA ASN A 153 -24.43 -9.99 -29.67
C ASN A 153 -24.89 -8.59 -29.18
N GLN A 154 -25.69 -8.53 -28.13
CA GLN A 154 -26.16 -7.24 -27.59
C GLN A 154 -25.01 -6.59 -26.81
N LYS A 155 -24.79 -5.30 -27.09
CA LYS A 155 -23.82 -4.49 -26.33
C LYS A 155 -24.32 -4.24 -24.91
N LEU A 156 -23.36 -4.00 -24.01
CA LEU A 156 -23.67 -3.52 -22.65
C LEU A 156 -24.48 -2.22 -22.75
N HIS A 157 -25.55 -2.13 -21.95
CA HIS A 157 -26.24 -0.87 -21.78
C HIS A 157 -25.30 0.18 -21.16
N ILE A 158 -25.35 1.44 -21.59
CA ILE A 158 -24.46 2.51 -21.17
C ILE A 158 -24.37 2.67 -19.64
N ASN A 159 -25.51 2.53 -18.94
CA ASN A 159 -25.55 2.59 -17.48
C ASN A 159 -24.81 1.40 -16.83
N SER A 160 -24.84 0.22 -17.48
CA SER A 160 -24.09 -0.95 -17.02
C SER A 160 -22.59 -0.74 -17.22
N ALA A 161 -22.18 -0.23 -18.38
CA ALA A 161 -20.78 0.12 -18.67
C ALA A 161 -20.24 1.15 -17.66
N ALA A 162 -20.99 2.22 -17.39
CA ALA A 162 -20.64 3.22 -16.37
C ALA A 162 -20.53 2.60 -14.97
N GLY A 163 -21.47 1.73 -14.60
CA GLY A 163 -21.42 1.01 -13.33
C GLY A 163 -20.26 0.03 -13.24
N TYR A 164 -19.85 -0.62 -14.33
CA TYR A 164 -18.69 -1.50 -14.39
C TYR A 164 -17.40 -0.71 -14.28
N TRP A 165 -17.30 0.42 -14.96
CA TRP A 165 -16.17 1.35 -14.83
C TRP A 165 -16.01 1.83 -13.38
N SER A 166 -17.11 2.23 -12.73
CA SER A 166 -17.06 2.63 -11.31
C SER A 166 -16.55 1.52 -10.40
N THR A 167 -16.95 0.26 -10.67
CA THR A 167 -16.45 -0.90 -9.93
C THR A 167 -14.95 -1.14 -10.18
N PHE A 168 -14.50 -1.02 -11.43
CA PHE A 168 -13.07 -1.15 -11.78
C PHE A 168 -12.23 -0.06 -11.10
N ARG A 169 -12.69 1.19 -11.08
CA ARG A 169 -12.04 2.27 -10.32
C ARG A 169 -11.90 1.92 -8.84
N ALA A 170 -12.89 1.27 -8.22
CA ALA A 170 -12.77 0.82 -6.84
C ALA A 170 -11.68 -0.25 -6.65
N VAL A 171 -11.45 -1.13 -7.65
CA VAL A 171 -10.31 -2.07 -7.66
C VAL A 171 -9.00 -1.31 -7.71
N LEU A 172 -8.86 -0.33 -8.63
CA LEU A 172 -7.66 0.50 -8.75
C LEU A 172 -7.37 1.25 -7.44
N HIS A 173 -8.40 1.84 -6.86
CA HIS A 173 -8.29 2.53 -5.57
C HIS A 173 -7.78 1.60 -4.46
N THR A 174 -8.25 0.35 -4.43
CA THR A 174 -7.78 -0.65 -3.46
C THR A 174 -6.33 -1.02 -3.74
N ALA A 175 -5.97 -1.27 -5.01
CA ALA A 175 -4.59 -1.57 -5.42
C ALA A 175 -3.62 -0.42 -5.13
N TYR A 176 -4.06 0.83 -5.29
CA TYR A 176 -3.28 2.00 -4.92
C TYR A 176 -3.04 2.07 -3.40
N ARG A 177 -4.09 1.87 -2.58
CA ARG A 177 -3.94 1.81 -1.11
C ARG A 177 -3.02 0.68 -0.66
N ASP A 178 -3.07 -0.46 -1.36
CA ASP A 178 -2.21 -1.61 -1.11
C ASP A 178 -0.79 -1.41 -1.68
N ARG A 179 -0.50 -0.22 -2.25
CA ARG A 179 0.79 0.16 -2.85
C ARG A 179 1.26 -0.80 -3.94
N LYS A 180 0.34 -1.27 -4.75
CA LYS A 180 0.60 -2.18 -5.87
C LYS A 180 0.65 -1.47 -7.22
N ILE A 181 0.00 -0.31 -7.35
CA ILE A 181 0.05 0.58 -8.52
C ILE A 181 0.47 1.98 -8.09
N LYS A 182 1.03 2.75 -9.04
CA LYS A 182 1.61 4.09 -8.80
C LYS A 182 0.57 5.21 -8.81
N GLU A 183 -0.46 5.07 -9.64
CA GLU A 183 -1.46 6.08 -9.93
C GLU A 183 -2.86 5.52 -9.70
N ASN A 184 -3.80 6.43 -9.41
CA ASN A 184 -5.19 6.10 -9.11
C ASN A 184 -6.13 6.93 -10.00
#